data_912ccfe2a97431297d5a5e0c0783ce2b
#
_entry.id   912ccfe2a97431297d5a5e0c0783ce2b
#
_cell.length_a   1.000
_cell.length_b   1.000
_cell.length_c   1.000
_cell.angle_alpha   90.00
_cell.angle_beta   90.00
_cell.angle_gamma   90.00
#
_symmetry.space_group_name_H-M   'P 1'
#
loop_
_entity.id
_entity.type
_entity.pdbx_description
1 polymer ?
#
loop_
_entity_poly.entity_id
_entity_poly.type
_entity_poly.pdbx_seq_one_letter_code
_entity_poly.pdbx_strand_id
1 'polypeptide(L)'
;MNISVKELKEKEGSKVEEISWNILNRMRELGNTSVYGGFCLSYVAYLSLKNKINDVYQLVEYMELTFSPERVSFIKGNIENLWNMAIEIGEAYSEETLLAVVLWWPLQGNKFMGECETPQSVVKLANEILQISNDKTADFCSGIGTFLVNAIERNPESQFYGVELVTEVKEVAEIRTELISDRVKIEQKSVLN
;
A
#
# COMPACT_ATOMS: atom_id res chain seq x y z
N MET A 1 -11.92 11.60 3.94
CA MET A 1 -11.21 11.15 5.16
C MET A 1 -11.32 12.27 6.19
N ASN A 2 -11.62 11.96 7.46
CA ASN A 2 -11.79 12.98 8.51
C ASN A 2 -10.50 13.26 9.30
N ILE A 3 -9.41 12.57 8.98
CA ILE A 3 -8.09 12.68 9.64
C ILE A 3 -7.02 12.91 8.56
N SER A 4 -6.08 13.79 8.81
CA SER A 4 -4.95 14.00 7.90
C SER A 4 -3.96 12.84 7.98
N VAL A 5 -3.19 12.62 6.91
CA VAL A 5 -2.15 11.56 6.86
C VAL A 5 -1.14 11.73 7.99
N LYS A 6 -0.81 12.98 8.33
CA LYS A 6 0.09 13.31 9.44
C LYS A 6 -0.48 12.89 10.80
N GLU A 7 -1.72 13.27 11.10
CA GLU A 7 -2.40 12.90 12.35
C GLU A 7 -2.57 11.39 12.47
N LEU A 8 -2.90 10.72 11.35
CA LEU A 8 -2.99 9.27 11.30
C LEU A 8 -1.65 8.62 11.66
N LYS A 9 -0.54 9.14 11.13
CA LYS A 9 0.80 8.64 11.42
C LYS A 9 1.20 8.82 12.89
N GLU A 10 0.89 9.97 13.46
CA GLU A 10 1.14 10.27 14.87
C GLU A 10 0.35 9.34 15.81
N LYS A 11 -0.90 9.03 15.46
CA LYS A 11 -1.81 8.21 16.25
C LYS A 11 -1.53 6.69 16.14
N GLU A 12 -1.33 6.19 14.93
CA GLU A 12 -1.32 4.76 14.63
C GLU A 12 0.07 4.22 14.22
N GLY A 13 1.00 5.11 13.82
CA GLY A 13 2.29 4.70 13.23
C GLY A 13 3.14 3.77 14.10
N SER A 14 3.08 3.90 15.42
CA SER A 14 3.83 3.04 16.36
C SER A 14 3.31 1.59 16.42
N LYS A 15 2.09 1.33 15.98
CA LYS A 15 1.44 0.01 16.00
C LYS A 15 1.64 -0.76 14.68
N VAL A 16 2.01 -0.06 13.61
CA VAL A 16 2.05 -0.63 12.25
C VAL A 16 2.95 -1.85 12.17
N GLU A 17 4.15 -1.80 12.75
CA GLU A 17 5.10 -2.91 12.69
C GLU A 17 4.56 -4.17 13.37
N GLU A 18 4.03 -4.03 14.58
CA GLU A 18 3.45 -5.16 15.34
C GLU A 18 2.27 -5.80 14.59
N ILE A 19 1.35 -4.96 14.08
CA ILE A 19 0.17 -5.45 13.36
C ILE A 19 0.57 -6.12 12.05
N SER A 20 1.52 -5.55 11.33
CA SER A 20 2.05 -6.14 10.09
C SER A 20 2.68 -7.51 10.33
N TRP A 21 3.43 -7.69 11.43
CA TRP A 21 3.96 -8.98 11.83
C TRP A 21 2.86 -9.99 12.16
N ASN A 22 1.80 -9.58 12.84
CA ASN A 22 0.66 -10.44 13.15
C ASN A 22 -0.04 -10.91 11.86
N ILE A 23 -0.24 -10.02 10.90
CA ILE A 23 -0.82 -10.35 9.60
C ILE A 23 0.09 -11.31 8.81
N LEU A 24 1.40 -11.05 8.77
CA LEU A 24 2.37 -11.95 8.12
C LEU A 24 2.39 -13.35 8.73
N ASN A 25 2.27 -13.46 10.05
CA ASN A 25 2.23 -14.76 10.70
C ASN A 25 0.98 -15.55 10.29
N ARG A 26 -0.18 -14.91 10.17
CA ARG A 26 -1.40 -15.54 9.64
C ARG A 26 -1.22 -16.00 8.18
N MET A 27 -0.57 -15.22 7.33
CA MET A 27 -0.27 -15.63 5.96
C MET A 27 0.64 -16.86 5.89
N ARG A 28 1.57 -17.01 6.85
CA ARG A 28 2.43 -18.20 6.95
C ARG A 28 1.65 -19.48 7.23
N GLU A 29 0.54 -19.40 7.96
CA GLU A 29 -0.35 -20.53 8.21
C GLU A 29 -0.96 -21.07 6.91
N LEU A 30 -1.12 -20.23 5.89
CA LEU A 30 -1.53 -20.62 4.53
C LEU A 30 -0.37 -21.05 3.64
N GLY A 31 0.85 -21.17 4.17
CA GLY A 31 2.04 -21.49 3.42
C GLY A 31 2.60 -20.30 2.59
N ASN A 32 2.07 -19.10 2.77
CA ASN A 32 2.56 -17.90 2.10
C ASN A 32 3.44 -17.07 3.04
N THR A 33 4.70 -16.90 2.69
CA THR A 33 5.66 -16.06 3.42
C THR A 33 5.91 -14.71 2.74
N SER A 34 5.17 -14.40 1.70
CA SER A 34 5.33 -13.15 0.93
C SER A 34 4.88 -11.93 1.74
N VAL A 35 5.77 -10.98 1.89
CA VAL A 35 5.48 -9.67 2.49
C VAL A 35 4.40 -8.93 1.70
N TYR A 36 4.40 -9.09 0.38
CA TYR A 36 3.37 -8.55 -0.49
C TYR A 36 2.00 -9.21 -0.25
N GLY A 37 1.96 -10.53 -0.01
CA GLY A 37 0.70 -11.21 0.34
C GLY A 37 0.08 -10.64 1.61
N GLY A 38 0.90 -10.36 2.62
CA GLY A 38 0.46 -9.70 3.85
C GLY A 38 -0.06 -8.29 3.60
N PHE A 39 0.60 -7.52 2.74
CA PHE A 39 0.12 -6.21 2.30
C PHE A 39 -1.27 -6.31 1.63
N CYS A 40 -1.45 -7.23 0.68
CA CYS A 40 -2.73 -7.45 0.01
C CYS A 40 -3.82 -7.83 1.01
N LEU A 41 -3.54 -8.72 1.96
CA LEU A 41 -4.50 -9.13 2.99
C LEU A 41 -4.92 -7.95 3.88
N SER A 42 -3.97 -7.09 4.28
CA SER A 42 -4.28 -5.88 5.06
C SER A 42 -5.16 -4.90 4.29
N TYR A 43 -4.90 -4.76 3.00
CA TYR A 43 -5.70 -3.90 2.13
C TYR A 43 -7.12 -4.45 1.91
N VAL A 44 -7.28 -5.75 1.70
CA VAL A 44 -8.60 -6.40 1.61
C VAL A 44 -9.38 -6.23 2.91
N ALA A 45 -8.73 -6.41 4.07
CA ALA A 45 -9.36 -6.16 5.38
C ALA A 45 -9.83 -4.70 5.52
N TYR A 46 -9.02 -3.74 5.09
CA TYR A 46 -9.42 -2.33 5.05
C TYR A 46 -10.63 -2.09 4.14
N LEU A 47 -10.65 -2.66 2.93
CA LEU A 47 -11.77 -2.51 1.98
C LEU A 47 -13.06 -3.15 2.51
N SER A 48 -12.98 -4.28 3.23
CA SER A 48 -14.15 -4.92 3.82
C SER A 48 -14.78 -4.04 4.90
N LEU A 49 -13.97 -3.40 5.76
CA LEU A 49 -14.45 -2.43 6.75
C LEU A 49 -15.12 -1.21 6.12
N LYS A 50 -14.64 -0.79 4.95
CA LYS A 50 -15.24 0.32 4.19
C LYS A 50 -16.51 -0.08 3.44
N ASN A 51 -16.97 -1.32 3.56
CA ASN A 51 -18.06 -1.89 2.77
C ASN A 51 -17.87 -1.72 1.24
N LYS A 52 -16.65 -1.67 0.79
CA LYS A 52 -16.30 -1.62 -0.64
C LYS A 52 -16.24 -3.01 -1.26
N ILE A 53 -15.95 -4.02 -0.43
CA ILE A 53 -15.97 -5.44 -0.78
C ILE A 53 -16.77 -6.13 0.33
N ASN A 54 -17.88 -6.78 -0.02
CA ASN A 54 -18.81 -7.36 0.94
C ASN A 54 -18.87 -8.88 0.88
N ASP A 55 -18.30 -9.46 -0.16
CA ASP A 55 -18.27 -10.92 -0.33
C ASP A 55 -17.07 -11.37 -1.17
N VAL A 56 -16.87 -12.67 -1.22
CA VAL A 56 -15.75 -13.31 -1.92
C VAL A 56 -15.80 -13.10 -3.43
N TYR A 57 -16.97 -12.92 -4.02
CA TYR A 57 -17.11 -12.73 -5.47
C TYR A 57 -16.68 -11.33 -5.86
N GLN A 58 -17.09 -10.31 -5.10
CA GLN A 58 -16.61 -8.93 -5.27
C GLN A 58 -15.11 -8.83 -5.08
N LEU A 59 -14.54 -9.61 -4.14
CA LEU A 59 -13.09 -9.69 -3.95
C LEU A 59 -12.41 -10.22 -5.20
N VAL A 60 -12.91 -11.31 -5.80
CA VAL A 60 -12.33 -11.88 -7.04
C VAL A 60 -12.41 -10.87 -8.17
N GLU A 61 -13.55 -10.24 -8.38
CA GLU A 61 -13.74 -9.22 -9.43
C GLU A 61 -12.78 -8.04 -9.24
N TYR A 62 -12.68 -7.52 -8.02
CA TYR A 62 -11.76 -6.44 -7.70
C TYR A 62 -10.29 -6.82 -7.99
N MET A 63 -9.91 -8.03 -7.64
CA MET A 63 -8.54 -8.51 -7.83
C MET A 63 -8.20 -8.75 -9.30
N GLU A 64 -9.13 -9.26 -10.10
CA GLU A 64 -8.95 -9.41 -11.54
C GLU A 64 -8.74 -8.07 -12.26
N LEU A 65 -9.33 -7.00 -11.73
CA LEU A 65 -9.17 -5.64 -12.26
C LEU A 65 -7.87 -4.96 -11.79
N THR A 66 -7.35 -5.36 -10.64
CA THR A 66 -6.28 -4.62 -9.94
C THR A 66 -4.92 -5.30 -10.03
N PHE A 67 -4.90 -6.65 -10.03
CA PHE A 67 -3.65 -7.42 -9.89
C PHE A 67 -3.30 -8.25 -11.11
N SER A 68 -2.02 -8.66 -11.20
CA SER A 68 -1.53 -9.52 -12.27
C SER A 68 -2.17 -10.91 -12.26
N PRO A 69 -2.28 -11.60 -13.42
CA PRO A 69 -2.90 -12.93 -13.53
C PRO A 69 -2.28 -13.99 -12.61
N GLU A 70 -0.97 -13.97 -12.41
CA GLU A 70 -0.25 -14.91 -11.54
C GLU A 70 -0.72 -14.79 -10.08
N ARG A 71 -0.96 -13.57 -9.63
CA ARG A 71 -1.46 -13.28 -8.28
C ARG A 71 -2.90 -13.66 -8.11
N VAL A 72 -3.72 -13.38 -9.09
CA VAL A 72 -5.13 -13.79 -9.10
C VAL A 72 -5.24 -15.31 -8.97
N SER A 73 -4.37 -16.07 -9.63
CA SER A 73 -4.35 -17.54 -9.53
C SER A 73 -4.07 -18.03 -8.11
N PHE A 74 -3.06 -17.47 -7.43
CA PHE A 74 -2.77 -17.82 -6.03
C PHE A 74 -3.94 -17.50 -5.10
N ILE A 75 -4.53 -16.33 -5.27
CA ILE A 75 -5.64 -15.86 -4.44
C ILE A 75 -6.87 -16.71 -4.67
N LYS A 76 -7.23 -17.04 -5.92
CA LYS A 76 -8.35 -17.94 -6.24
C LYS A 76 -8.21 -19.29 -5.57
N GLY A 77 -6.98 -19.83 -5.47
CA GLY A 77 -6.70 -21.11 -4.80
C GLY A 77 -6.91 -21.08 -3.29
N ASN A 78 -6.93 -19.91 -2.67
CA ASN A 78 -7.05 -19.72 -1.21
C ASN A 78 -8.14 -18.72 -0.82
N ILE A 79 -9.05 -18.40 -1.71
CA ILE A 79 -9.94 -17.24 -1.62
C ILE A 79 -10.79 -17.20 -0.35
N GLU A 80 -11.37 -18.33 0.04
CA GLU A 80 -12.22 -18.41 1.23
C GLU A 80 -11.40 -18.18 2.52
N ASN A 81 -10.21 -18.78 2.60
CA ASN A 81 -9.33 -18.60 3.75
C ASN A 81 -8.84 -17.15 3.85
N LEU A 82 -8.45 -16.56 2.73
CA LEU A 82 -8.02 -15.16 2.68
C LEU A 82 -9.16 -14.19 3.05
N TRP A 83 -10.37 -14.47 2.56
CA TRP A 83 -11.55 -13.68 2.91
C TRP A 83 -11.86 -13.76 4.40
N ASN A 84 -11.90 -14.96 4.97
CA ASN A 84 -12.14 -15.15 6.40
C ASN A 84 -11.08 -14.45 7.25
N MET A 85 -9.81 -14.57 6.89
CA MET A 85 -8.73 -13.85 7.56
C MET A 85 -8.87 -12.32 7.45
N ALA A 86 -9.29 -11.81 6.29
CA ALA A 86 -9.50 -10.37 6.11
C ALA A 86 -10.63 -9.86 7.00
N ILE A 87 -11.73 -10.61 7.13
CA ILE A 87 -12.84 -10.27 8.03
C ILE A 87 -12.36 -10.26 9.49
N GLU A 88 -11.68 -11.30 9.95
CA GLU A 88 -11.14 -11.37 11.31
C GLU A 88 -10.18 -10.22 11.63
N ILE A 89 -9.33 -9.83 10.66
CA ILE A 89 -8.43 -8.68 10.81
C ILE A 89 -9.26 -7.39 10.87
N GLY A 90 -10.28 -7.25 10.03
CA GLY A 90 -11.19 -6.10 10.04
C GLY A 90 -11.96 -5.95 11.36
N GLU A 91 -12.33 -7.08 12.00
CA GLU A 91 -12.97 -7.09 13.33
C GLU A 91 -11.99 -6.74 14.46
N ALA A 92 -10.71 -7.11 14.30
CA ALA A 92 -9.68 -6.89 15.32
C ALA A 92 -9.13 -5.46 15.35
N TYR A 93 -9.17 -4.74 14.25
CA TYR A 93 -8.54 -3.42 14.11
C TYR A 93 -9.50 -2.37 13.55
N SER A 94 -9.31 -1.11 13.94
CA SER A 94 -10.10 -0.01 13.40
C SER A 94 -9.73 0.31 11.94
N GLU A 95 -10.65 0.97 11.23
CA GLU A 95 -10.40 1.48 9.88
C GLU A 95 -9.12 2.34 9.80
N GLU A 96 -8.94 3.26 10.76
CA GLU A 96 -7.76 4.13 10.82
C GLU A 96 -6.47 3.31 11.02
N THR A 97 -6.52 2.30 11.86
CA THR A 97 -5.39 1.40 12.11
C THR A 97 -5.01 0.63 10.85
N LEU A 98 -5.99 0.04 10.15
CA LEU A 98 -5.72 -0.71 8.91
C LEU A 98 -5.25 0.21 7.78
N LEU A 99 -5.80 1.42 7.68
CA LEU A 99 -5.29 2.41 6.75
C LEU A 99 -3.81 2.74 7.02
N ALA A 100 -3.45 2.95 8.30
CA ALA A 100 -2.06 3.19 8.68
C ALA A 100 -1.16 2.00 8.32
N VAL A 101 -1.63 0.77 8.54
CA VAL A 101 -0.91 -0.46 8.17
C VAL A 101 -0.67 -0.51 6.66
N VAL A 102 -1.66 -0.21 5.83
CA VAL A 102 -1.50 -0.20 4.37
C VAL A 102 -0.55 0.92 3.92
N LEU A 103 -0.70 2.14 4.45
CA LEU A 103 0.14 3.27 4.06
C LEU A 103 1.62 3.10 4.44
N TRP A 104 1.90 2.47 5.59
CA TRP A 104 3.25 2.33 6.12
C TRP A 104 3.66 0.87 6.32
N TRP A 105 3.11 -0.05 5.53
CA TRP A 105 3.47 -1.46 5.57
C TRP A 105 5.00 -1.65 5.54
N PRO A 106 5.60 -2.34 6.52
CA PRO A 106 7.03 -2.55 6.56
C PRO A 106 7.42 -3.59 5.52
N LEU A 107 8.04 -3.14 4.44
CA LEU A 107 8.53 -4.01 3.37
C LEU A 107 9.96 -4.51 3.61
N GLN A 108 10.50 -4.25 4.80
CA GLN A 108 11.86 -4.66 5.18
C GLN A 108 11.99 -6.19 5.21
N GLY A 109 13.10 -6.68 4.67
CA GLY A 109 13.46 -8.11 4.67
C GLY A 109 13.02 -8.90 3.44
N ASN A 110 12.31 -8.31 2.50
CA ASN A 110 12.06 -8.92 1.21
C ASN A 110 13.06 -8.39 0.19
N LYS A 111 13.96 -9.24 -0.31
CA LYS A 111 15.00 -8.89 -1.31
C LYS A 111 14.44 -8.23 -2.57
N PHE A 112 13.15 -8.45 -2.89
CA PHE A 112 12.51 -7.85 -4.06
C PHE A 112 11.86 -6.50 -3.79
N MET A 113 11.49 -6.17 -2.56
CA MET A 113 10.71 -4.95 -2.27
C MET A 113 11.37 -4.05 -1.21
N GLY A 114 12.14 -4.61 -0.27
CA GLY A 114 12.66 -3.87 0.88
C GLY A 114 14.05 -3.26 0.68
N GLU A 115 14.84 -3.78 -0.25
CA GLU A 115 16.21 -3.28 -0.50
C GLU A 115 16.22 -1.86 -1.12
N CYS A 116 15.07 -1.39 -1.61
CA CYS A 116 14.94 -0.12 -2.33
C CYS A 116 14.03 0.90 -1.63
N GLU A 117 13.58 0.65 -0.40
CA GLU A 117 12.79 1.67 0.31
C GLU A 117 13.69 2.82 0.74
N THR A 118 13.39 4.02 0.23
CA THR A 118 14.12 5.23 0.63
C THR A 118 13.86 5.54 2.10
N PRO A 119 14.91 5.68 2.94
CA PRO A 119 14.74 6.00 4.35
C PRO A 119 13.92 7.27 4.55
N GLN A 120 13.03 7.28 5.54
CA GLN A 120 12.13 8.40 5.82
C GLN A 120 12.86 9.73 6.05
N SER A 121 14.07 9.71 6.62
CA SER A 121 14.91 10.89 6.80
C SER A 121 15.35 11.50 5.45
N VAL A 122 15.68 10.64 4.48
CA VAL A 122 16.06 11.06 3.12
C VAL A 122 14.84 11.61 2.37
N VAL A 123 13.69 10.94 2.48
CA VAL A 123 12.42 11.42 1.88
C VAL A 123 12.04 12.79 2.40
N LYS A 124 12.11 13.00 3.72
CA LYS A 124 11.83 14.31 4.34
C LYS A 124 12.78 15.39 3.84
N LEU A 125 14.08 15.10 3.81
CA LEU A 125 15.09 16.03 3.31
C LEU A 125 14.83 16.39 1.84
N ALA A 126 14.57 15.39 0.98
CA ALA A 126 14.28 15.63 -0.43
C ALA A 126 13.06 16.53 -0.62
N ASN A 127 11.97 16.26 0.10
CA ASN A 127 10.76 17.08 0.06
C ASN A 127 10.99 18.53 0.56
N GLU A 128 11.88 18.72 1.54
CA GLU A 128 12.24 20.06 2.02
C GLU A 128 13.09 20.83 0.99
N ILE A 129 14.02 20.15 0.33
CA ILE A 129 14.86 20.77 -0.71
C ILE A 129 14.04 21.13 -1.93
N LEU A 130 13.14 20.25 -2.37
CA LEU A 130 12.32 20.45 -3.57
C LEU A 130 11.27 21.55 -3.40
N GLN A 131 10.89 21.90 -2.16
CA GLN A 131 9.88 22.92 -1.87
C GLN A 131 8.66 22.79 -2.78
N ILE A 132 8.15 21.53 -2.91
CA ILE A 132 7.01 21.21 -3.78
C ILE A 132 5.87 22.19 -3.47
N SER A 133 5.52 23.00 -4.45
CA SER A 133 4.37 23.91 -4.42
C SER A 133 3.33 23.39 -5.42
N ASN A 134 2.17 24.01 -5.57
CA ASN A 134 1.03 23.58 -6.40
C ASN A 134 1.33 23.19 -7.88
N ASP A 135 2.45 22.57 -8.12
CA ASP A 135 3.02 22.18 -9.40
C ASP A 135 2.88 20.67 -9.66
N LYS A 136 3.47 20.23 -10.74
CA LYS A 136 3.59 18.81 -11.11
C LYS A 136 4.91 18.25 -10.58
N THR A 137 4.82 17.17 -9.83
CA THR A 137 6.01 16.47 -9.31
C THR A 137 6.09 15.08 -9.91
N ALA A 138 7.27 14.66 -10.36
CA ALA A 138 7.50 13.33 -10.90
C ALA A 138 8.58 12.58 -10.10
N ASP A 139 8.32 11.30 -9.85
CA ASP A 139 9.29 10.35 -9.31
C ASP A 139 9.49 9.23 -10.33
N PHE A 140 10.63 9.24 -11.00
CA PHE A 140 10.92 8.29 -12.08
C PHE A 140 11.42 6.91 -11.62
N CYS A 141 11.55 6.70 -10.33
CA CYS A 141 11.86 5.41 -9.71
C CYS A 141 11.05 5.29 -8.41
N SER A 142 9.72 5.38 -8.53
CA SER A 142 8.84 5.61 -7.39
C SER A 142 8.86 4.49 -6.34
N GLY A 143 9.36 3.30 -6.73
CA GLY A 143 9.35 2.17 -5.82
C GLY A 143 7.93 1.93 -5.31
N ILE A 144 7.80 1.69 -4.02
CA ILE A 144 6.52 1.53 -3.33
C ILE A 144 5.80 2.85 -3.02
N GLY A 145 6.21 3.96 -3.63
CA GLY A 145 5.58 5.27 -3.49
C GLY A 145 5.91 6.03 -2.20
N THR A 146 6.95 5.67 -1.46
CA THR A 146 7.27 6.31 -0.16
C THR A 146 7.51 7.80 -0.29
N PHE A 147 8.23 8.24 -1.34
CA PHE A 147 8.42 9.66 -1.62
C PHE A 147 7.10 10.34 -1.96
N LEU A 148 6.30 9.75 -2.84
CA LEU A 148 5.01 10.30 -3.29
C LEU A 148 4.02 10.45 -2.14
N VAL A 149 3.88 9.43 -1.27
CA VAL A 149 3.01 9.52 -0.08
C VAL A 149 3.38 10.71 0.81
N ASN A 150 4.68 10.92 1.07
CA ASN A 150 5.15 12.06 1.87
C ASN A 150 4.98 13.41 1.14
N ALA A 151 5.14 13.43 -0.18
CA ALA A 151 4.96 14.65 -0.98
C ALA A 151 3.49 15.06 -1.04
N ILE A 152 2.57 14.11 -1.18
CA ILE A 152 1.12 14.33 -1.14
C ILE A 152 0.69 14.88 0.22
N GLU A 153 1.20 14.32 1.31
CA GLU A 153 0.90 14.79 2.67
C GLU A 153 1.18 16.29 2.84
N ARG A 154 2.28 16.76 2.23
CA ARG A 154 2.71 18.17 2.34
C ARG A 154 1.98 19.10 1.36
N ASN A 155 1.60 18.59 0.19
CA ASN A 155 1.06 19.37 -0.92
C ASN A 155 -0.12 18.64 -1.59
N PRO A 156 -1.24 18.49 -0.91
CA PRO A 156 -2.37 17.68 -1.39
C PRO A 156 -3.00 18.20 -2.69
N GLU A 157 -2.77 19.48 -3.04
CA GLU A 157 -3.30 20.10 -4.25
C GLU A 157 -2.42 19.91 -5.49
N SER A 158 -1.19 19.41 -5.32
CA SER A 158 -0.27 19.15 -6.43
C SER A 158 -0.66 17.91 -7.22
N GLN A 159 -0.16 17.82 -8.45
CA GLN A 159 -0.28 16.61 -9.28
C GLN A 159 1.01 15.80 -9.18
N PHE A 160 0.87 14.48 -9.03
CA PHE A 160 2.00 13.58 -8.87
C PHE A 160 2.02 12.53 -9.98
N TYR A 161 3.22 12.22 -10.42
CA TYR A 161 3.46 11.19 -11.41
C TYR A 161 4.58 10.27 -10.95
N GLY A 162 4.33 8.96 -10.96
CA GLY A 162 5.30 7.92 -10.61
C GLY A 162 5.60 7.02 -11.78
N VAL A 163 6.81 6.49 -11.82
CA VAL A 163 7.22 5.43 -12.74
C VAL A 163 7.87 4.31 -11.96
N GLU A 164 7.41 3.09 -12.16
CA GLU A 164 7.99 1.88 -11.57
C GLU A 164 8.02 0.75 -12.60
N LEU A 165 9.10 -0.02 -12.62
CA LEU A 165 9.30 -1.11 -13.56
C LEU A 165 8.65 -2.42 -13.09
N VAL A 166 8.74 -2.70 -11.79
CA VAL A 166 8.30 -3.95 -11.19
C VAL A 166 6.81 -3.87 -10.87
N THR A 167 6.01 -4.74 -11.48
CA THR A 167 4.54 -4.75 -11.36
C THR A 167 4.07 -4.70 -9.91
N GLU A 168 4.60 -5.56 -9.07
CA GLU A 168 4.19 -5.68 -7.65
C GLU A 168 4.50 -4.43 -6.85
N VAL A 169 5.64 -3.83 -7.12
CA VAL A 169 6.09 -2.61 -6.47
C VAL A 169 5.21 -1.43 -6.89
N LYS A 170 4.88 -1.36 -8.19
CA LYS A 170 3.96 -0.38 -8.76
C LYS A 170 2.56 -0.50 -8.16
N GLU A 171 2.01 -1.73 -8.04
CA GLU A 171 0.70 -1.98 -7.44
C GLU A 171 0.63 -1.47 -5.98
N VAL A 172 1.68 -1.70 -5.18
CA VAL A 172 1.77 -1.15 -3.81
C VAL A 172 1.77 0.36 -3.82
N ALA A 173 2.54 0.98 -4.72
CA ALA A 173 2.61 2.42 -4.85
C ALA A 173 1.26 3.03 -5.23
N GLU A 174 0.55 2.44 -6.19
CA GLU A 174 -0.79 2.87 -6.61
C GLU A 174 -1.77 2.81 -5.45
N ILE A 175 -1.91 1.66 -4.80
CA ILE A 175 -2.82 1.49 -3.66
C ILE A 175 -2.55 2.54 -2.58
N ARG A 176 -1.28 2.72 -2.19
CA ARG A 176 -0.90 3.66 -1.14
C ARG A 176 -1.23 5.11 -1.50
N THR A 177 -0.96 5.50 -2.73
CA THR A 177 -1.18 6.88 -3.17
C THR A 177 -2.65 7.19 -3.44
N GLU A 178 -3.41 6.26 -4.05
CA GLU A 178 -4.83 6.41 -4.32
C GLU A 178 -5.68 6.48 -3.04
N LEU A 179 -5.23 5.87 -1.95
CA LEU A 179 -5.90 5.98 -0.65
C LEU A 179 -5.89 7.39 -0.07
N ILE A 180 -4.94 8.24 -0.49
CA ILE A 180 -4.75 9.58 0.06
C ILE A 180 -4.93 10.71 -0.95
N SER A 181 -4.91 10.42 -2.26
CA SER A 181 -5.08 11.43 -3.32
C SER A 181 -5.58 10.81 -4.62
N ASP A 182 -6.47 11.51 -5.31
CA ASP A 182 -6.91 11.23 -6.69
C ASP A 182 -6.03 11.93 -7.74
N ARG A 183 -4.99 12.65 -7.33
CA ARG A 183 -4.10 13.45 -8.18
C ARG A 183 -2.77 12.77 -8.48
N VAL A 184 -2.72 11.46 -8.34
CA VAL A 184 -1.52 10.64 -8.59
C VAL A 184 -1.77 9.72 -9.78
N LYS A 185 -0.76 9.59 -10.62
CA LYS A 185 -0.73 8.58 -11.68
C LYS A 185 0.60 7.84 -11.60
N ILE A 186 0.56 6.51 -11.55
CA ILE A 186 1.76 5.68 -11.58
C ILE A 186 1.73 4.82 -12.84
N GLU A 187 2.79 4.83 -13.62
CA GLU A 187 2.94 4.05 -14.83
C GLU A 187 3.99 2.96 -14.68
N GLN A 188 3.69 1.80 -15.26
CA GLN A 188 4.66 0.71 -15.35
C GLN A 188 5.48 0.88 -16.61
N LYS A 189 6.71 1.34 -16.48
CA LYS A 189 7.66 1.44 -17.60
C LYS A 189 9.10 1.58 -17.12
N SER A 190 10.04 1.33 -18.04
CA SER A 190 11.44 1.71 -17.85
C SER A 190 11.63 3.20 -18.13
N VAL A 191 12.41 3.88 -17.32
CA VAL A 191 12.83 5.27 -17.57
C VAL A 191 14.06 5.38 -18.49
N LEU A 192 14.64 4.23 -18.83
CA LEU A 192 15.86 4.14 -19.67
C LEU A 192 15.54 3.83 -21.13
N ASN A 193 14.26 3.70 -21.50
CA ASN A 193 13.80 3.38 -22.87
C ASN A 193 12.93 4.50 -23.40
#